data_b9542a684d9d924785b7e618aa77e439
#
_entry.id   b9542a684d9d924785b7e618aa77e439
#
_cell.length_a   1.000
_cell.length_b   1.000
_cell.length_c   1.000
_cell.angle_alpha   90.00
_cell.angle_beta   90.00
_cell.angle_gamma   90.00
#
_symmetry.space_group_name_H-M   'P 1'
#
loop_
_entity.id
_entity.type
_entity.pdbx_description
1 polymer ?
#
loop_
_entity_poly.entity_id
_entity_poly.type
_entity_poly.pdbx_seq_one_letter_code
_entity_poly.pdbx_strand_id
1 'polypeptide(L)'
;EAIALAMKTDDALRKTLLSRVSMFFYAGAALAQPIWDSLYESQEREIGERVVMSTGLGMTESGPFGIFVTNPHVRAGDLGVPTPGLELKLVDMDGKTEVRYRGPNITPGYWRAPHETAEAFDEEGFFKTGDAVKWIDETDVHLGLKFDGRIAEDFKLATGTFVSVGPLR
;
A
#
# COMPACT_ATOMS: atom_id res chain seq x y z
N GLU A 1 -5.92 -12.98 -8.07
CA GLU A 1 -5.42 -13.83 -9.17
C GLU A 1 -6.53 -14.74 -9.70
N ALA A 2 -7.15 -15.59 -8.87
CA ALA A 2 -8.22 -16.52 -9.30
C ALA A 2 -9.39 -15.80 -10.02
N ILE A 3 -9.84 -14.66 -9.49
CA ILE A 3 -10.90 -13.85 -10.13
C ILE A 3 -10.43 -13.35 -11.49
N ALA A 4 -9.23 -12.81 -11.61
CA ALA A 4 -8.70 -12.33 -12.89
C ALA A 4 -8.61 -13.44 -13.93
N LEU A 5 -8.19 -14.64 -13.52
CA LEU A 5 -8.15 -15.80 -14.41
C LEU A 5 -9.55 -16.25 -14.84
N ALA A 6 -10.49 -16.35 -13.90
CA ALA A 6 -11.87 -16.74 -14.20
C ALA A 6 -12.56 -15.75 -15.15
N MET A 7 -12.36 -14.44 -14.96
CA MET A 7 -12.91 -13.41 -15.84
C MET A 7 -12.39 -13.47 -17.28
N LYS A 8 -11.24 -14.09 -17.52
CA LYS A 8 -10.73 -14.29 -18.90
C LYS A 8 -11.53 -15.32 -19.68
N THR A 9 -12.01 -16.35 -19.01
CA THR A 9 -12.60 -17.56 -19.64
C THR A 9 -14.10 -17.69 -19.44
N ASP A 10 -14.66 -17.05 -18.42
CA ASP A 10 -16.09 -17.10 -18.09
C ASP A 10 -16.76 -15.76 -18.37
N ASP A 11 -17.40 -15.66 -19.53
CA ASP A 11 -18.10 -14.44 -19.97
C ASP A 11 -19.31 -14.12 -19.08
N ALA A 12 -20.01 -15.12 -18.56
CA ALA A 12 -21.17 -14.92 -17.69
C ALA A 12 -20.75 -14.35 -16.33
N LEU A 13 -19.68 -14.90 -15.76
CA LEU A 13 -19.07 -14.38 -14.52
C LEU A 13 -18.58 -12.95 -14.72
N ARG A 14 -17.84 -12.69 -15.79
CA ARG A 14 -17.29 -11.36 -16.08
C ARG A 14 -18.41 -10.32 -16.19
N LYS A 15 -19.44 -10.61 -16.99
CA LYS A 15 -20.60 -9.74 -17.15
C LYS A 15 -21.33 -9.49 -15.83
N THR A 16 -21.56 -10.55 -15.04
CA THR A 16 -22.25 -10.44 -13.76
C THR A 16 -21.44 -9.60 -12.77
N LEU A 17 -20.14 -9.88 -12.64
CA LEU A 17 -19.27 -9.15 -11.72
C LEU A 17 -19.18 -7.66 -12.09
N LEU A 18 -18.93 -7.35 -13.35
CA LEU A 18 -18.71 -5.98 -13.80
C LEU A 18 -20.00 -5.16 -13.97
N SER A 19 -21.18 -5.78 -13.92
CA SER A 19 -22.45 -5.08 -14.10
C SER A 19 -22.75 -4.00 -13.07
N ARG A 20 -22.13 -4.04 -11.88
CA ARG A 20 -22.38 -3.11 -10.78
C ARG A 20 -21.10 -2.67 -10.05
N VAL A 21 -19.95 -3.17 -10.43
CA VAL A 21 -18.68 -2.81 -9.80
C VAL A 21 -18.30 -1.41 -10.24
N SER A 22 -18.09 -0.53 -9.26
CA SER A 22 -17.60 0.84 -9.47
C SER A 22 -16.16 1.03 -8.97
N MET A 23 -15.62 0.07 -8.22
CA MET A 23 -14.26 0.09 -7.71
C MET A 23 -13.79 -1.32 -7.39
N PHE A 24 -12.55 -1.63 -7.71
CA PHE A 24 -11.83 -2.76 -7.14
C PHE A 24 -10.94 -2.28 -6.02
N PHE A 25 -11.08 -2.89 -4.86
CA PHE A 25 -10.25 -2.60 -3.70
C PHE A 25 -9.48 -3.85 -3.28
N TYR A 26 -8.18 -3.71 -3.04
CA TYR A 26 -7.37 -4.77 -2.45
C TYR A 26 -6.47 -4.21 -1.34
N ALA A 27 -6.16 -5.04 -0.36
CA ALA A 27 -5.31 -4.69 0.77
C ALA A 27 -4.61 -5.93 1.34
N GLY A 28 -3.63 -5.70 2.23
CA GLY A 28 -2.94 -6.73 3.00
C GLY A 28 -1.84 -7.48 2.27
N ALA A 29 -1.76 -7.35 0.95
CA ALA A 29 -0.67 -7.92 0.14
C ALA A 29 -0.49 -7.12 -1.15
N ALA A 30 0.70 -7.18 -1.74
CA ALA A 30 0.94 -6.60 -3.05
C ALA A 30 0.19 -7.38 -4.14
N LEU A 31 -0.37 -6.67 -5.09
CA LEU A 31 -0.96 -7.25 -6.30
C LEU A 31 -0.04 -6.96 -7.49
N ALA A 32 0.43 -8.01 -8.15
CA ALA A 32 1.39 -7.86 -9.25
C ALA A 32 0.77 -7.14 -10.45
N GLN A 33 1.56 -6.32 -11.14
CA GLN A 33 1.11 -5.55 -12.30
C GLN A 33 0.41 -6.40 -13.39
N PRO A 34 0.86 -7.61 -13.74
CA PRO A 34 0.16 -8.44 -14.72
C PRO A 34 -1.27 -8.83 -14.33
N ILE A 35 -1.56 -8.91 -13.02
CA ILE A 35 -2.91 -9.18 -12.52
C ILE A 35 -3.78 -7.92 -12.66
N TRP A 36 -3.22 -6.74 -12.35
CA TRP A 36 -3.88 -5.46 -12.60
C TRP A 36 -4.26 -5.31 -14.07
N ASP A 37 -3.30 -5.52 -14.96
CA ASP A 37 -3.50 -5.40 -16.41
C ASP A 37 -4.58 -6.35 -16.89
N SER A 38 -4.56 -7.59 -16.41
CA SER A 38 -5.59 -8.58 -16.72
C SER A 38 -7.01 -8.20 -16.26
N LEU A 39 -7.11 -7.54 -15.10
CA LEU A 39 -8.39 -7.01 -14.61
C LEU A 39 -8.87 -5.85 -15.46
N TYR A 40 -7.98 -4.94 -15.85
CA TYR A 40 -8.30 -3.83 -16.76
C TYR A 40 -8.71 -4.31 -18.14
N GLU A 41 -8.00 -5.27 -18.75
CA GLU A 41 -8.39 -5.89 -20.03
C GLU A 41 -9.80 -6.48 -19.97
N SER A 42 -10.14 -7.16 -18.87
CA SER A 42 -11.46 -7.72 -18.67
C SER A 42 -12.55 -6.65 -18.54
N GLN A 43 -12.26 -5.53 -17.90
CA GLN A 43 -13.15 -4.39 -17.77
C GLN A 43 -13.35 -3.70 -19.12
N GLU A 44 -12.29 -3.36 -19.82
CA GLU A 44 -12.36 -2.73 -21.15
C GLU A 44 -13.13 -3.59 -22.15
N ARG A 45 -12.91 -4.91 -22.10
CA ARG A 45 -13.64 -5.85 -22.96
C ARG A 45 -15.14 -5.90 -22.68
N GLU A 46 -15.55 -5.83 -21.40
CA GLU A 46 -16.96 -6.03 -21.02
C GLU A 46 -17.76 -4.73 -20.98
N ILE A 47 -17.19 -3.67 -20.42
CA ILE A 47 -17.90 -2.41 -20.15
C ILE A 47 -17.30 -1.19 -20.89
N GLY A 48 -16.22 -1.38 -21.64
CA GLY A 48 -15.59 -0.33 -22.44
C GLY A 48 -14.80 0.72 -21.66
N GLU A 49 -14.67 0.56 -20.34
CA GLU A 49 -13.96 1.49 -19.46
C GLU A 49 -13.22 0.77 -18.34
N ARG A 50 -12.30 1.48 -17.67
CA ARG A 50 -11.62 1.00 -16.47
C ARG A 50 -12.30 1.54 -15.24
N VAL A 51 -12.75 0.66 -14.35
CA VAL A 51 -13.17 1.07 -13.02
C VAL A 51 -11.95 1.25 -12.13
N VAL A 52 -12.08 2.13 -11.15
CA VAL A 52 -10.98 2.48 -10.25
C VAL A 52 -10.44 1.23 -9.54
N MET A 53 -9.13 1.03 -9.63
CA MET A 53 -8.40 0.10 -8.78
C MET A 53 -7.84 0.88 -7.60
N SER A 54 -8.11 0.44 -6.38
CA SER A 54 -7.71 1.16 -5.18
C SER A 54 -7.00 0.24 -4.19
N THR A 55 -6.04 0.82 -3.49
CA THR A 55 -5.26 0.17 -2.45
C THR A 55 -4.73 1.21 -1.46
N GLY A 56 -4.03 0.78 -0.45
CA GLY A 56 -3.37 1.64 0.51
C GLY A 56 -2.44 0.86 1.41
N LEU A 57 -1.71 1.58 2.25
CA LEU A 57 -0.90 1.03 3.30
C LEU A 57 -1.56 1.30 4.64
N GLY A 58 -1.76 0.25 5.40
CA GLY A 58 -2.31 0.33 6.73
C GLY A 58 -2.08 -0.95 7.50
N MET A 59 -2.40 -0.89 8.77
CA MET A 59 -2.23 -1.97 9.73
C MET A 59 -3.31 -1.86 10.80
N THR A 60 -3.38 -2.82 11.69
CA THR A 60 -4.33 -2.80 12.81
C THR A 60 -4.21 -1.51 13.62
N GLU A 61 -3.00 -1.03 13.82
CA GLU A 61 -2.66 0.16 14.58
C GLU A 61 -3.08 1.46 13.90
N SER A 62 -3.44 1.45 12.62
CA SER A 62 -3.88 2.64 11.86
C SER A 62 -5.38 2.63 11.49
N GLY A 63 -6.13 1.66 11.95
CA GLY A 63 -7.55 1.52 11.91
C GLY A 63 -8.29 1.59 10.56
N PRO A 64 -8.00 0.83 9.54
CA PRO A 64 -6.79 0.15 9.06
C PRO A 64 -5.93 0.97 8.09
N PHE A 65 -6.31 2.22 7.75
CA PHE A 65 -5.67 3.01 6.68
C PHE A 65 -4.78 4.12 7.21
N GLY A 66 -3.52 4.14 6.74
CA GLY A 66 -2.61 5.26 6.88
C GLY A 66 -2.51 6.07 5.59
N ILE A 67 -2.23 5.40 4.49
CA ILE A 67 -2.06 5.98 3.15
C ILE A 67 -3.05 5.30 2.22
N PHE A 68 -3.61 6.06 1.28
CA PHE A 68 -4.63 5.56 0.38
C PHE A 68 -4.47 6.12 -1.03
N VAL A 69 -4.67 5.27 -2.03
CA VAL A 69 -4.63 5.68 -3.43
C VAL A 69 -5.91 6.43 -3.80
N THR A 70 -5.73 7.63 -4.34
CA THR A 70 -6.80 8.47 -4.88
C THR A 70 -6.65 8.75 -6.38
N ASN A 71 -5.49 8.40 -6.96
CA ASN A 71 -5.18 8.66 -8.37
C ASN A 71 -5.75 7.53 -9.25
N PRO A 72 -6.50 7.82 -10.32
CA PRO A 72 -7.01 6.82 -11.27
C PRO A 72 -5.90 6.14 -12.11
N HIS A 73 -4.71 6.74 -12.20
CA HIS A 73 -3.57 6.21 -12.95
C HIS A 73 -2.60 5.39 -12.08
N VAL A 74 -3.11 4.80 -11.03
CA VAL A 74 -2.37 4.00 -10.06
C VAL A 74 -1.75 2.74 -10.70
N ARG A 75 -0.55 2.36 -10.22
CA ARG A 75 0.16 1.14 -10.60
C ARG A 75 0.38 0.25 -9.39
N ALA A 76 0.72 -0.99 -9.64
CA ALA A 76 1.09 -1.92 -8.59
C ALA A 76 2.25 -1.36 -7.76
N GLY A 77 2.09 -1.38 -6.44
CA GLY A 77 3.05 -0.82 -5.49
C GLY A 77 2.79 0.64 -5.09
N ASP A 78 2.00 1.39 -5.84
CA ASP A 78 1.60 2.73 -5.44
C ASP A 78 0.69 2.66 -4.20
N LEU A 79 0.95 3.53 -3.24
CA LEU A 79 0.21 3.61 -1.98
C LEU A 79 -0.68 4.86 -1.88
N GLY A 80 -0.28 5.92 -2.59
CA GLY A 80 -1.00 7.20 -2.62
C GLY A 80 -0.58 8.16 -1.51
N VAL A 81 -1.56 8.88 -0.97
CA VAL A 81 -1.40 10.00 -0.05
C VAL A 81 -1.99 9.69 1.32
N PRO A 82 -1.61 10.44 2.39
CA PRO A 82 -2.18 10.23 3.72
C PRO A 82 -3.70 10.42 3.74
N THR A 83 -4.36 9.60 4.54
CA THR A 83 -5.79 9.78 4.81
C THR A 83 -6.05 11.11 5.54
N PRO A 84 -7.23 11.74 5.36
CA PRO A 84 -7.53 13.01 6.00
C PRO A 84 -7.35 12.96 7.53
N GLY A 85 -6.60 13.94 8.05
CA GLY A 85 -6.31 14.04 9.48
C GLY A 85 -5.09 13.23 9.95
N LEU A 86 -4.44 12.47 9.06
CA LEU A 86 -3.21 11.76 9.35
C LEU A 86 -1.99 12.60 8.95
N GLU A 87 -1.05 12.71 9.84
CA GLU A 87 0.28 13.28 9.58
C GLU A 87 1.28 12.16 9.27
N LEU A 88 2.10 12.37 8.25
CA LEU A 88 3.21 11.48 7.91
C LEU A 88 4.53 12.12 8.30
N LYS A 89 5.41 11.29 8.85
CA LYS A 89 6.84 11.61 9.03
C LYS A 89 7.66 10.59 8.26
N LEU A 90 8.55 11.08 7.42
CA LEU A 90 9.48 10.27 6.65
C LEU A 90 10.84 10.30 7.34
N VAL A 91 11.36 9.14 7.74
CA VAL A 91 12.59 9.00 8.51
C VAL A 91 13.60 8.16 7.74
N ASP A 92 14.79 8.71 7.52
CA ASP A 92 15.87 7.94 6.88
C ASP A 92 16.38 6.86 7.85
N MET A 93 16.40 5.63 7.35
CA MET A 93 16.82 4.42 8.04
C MET A 93 17.86 3.70 7.19
N ASP A 94 19.12 4.20 7.23
CA ASP A 94 20.26 3.63 6.50
C ASP A 94 20.03 3.46 4.97
N GLY A 95 19.46 4.49 4.34
CA GLY A 95 19.22 4.53 2.89
C GLY A 95 17.86 4.02 2.47
N LYS A 96 16.97 3.73 3.41
CA LYS A 96 15.53 3.56 3.22
C LYS A 96 14.77 4.60 4.02
N THR A 97 13.58 4.93 3.56
CA THR A 97 12.72 5.90 4.23
C THR A 97 11.56 5.19 4.92
N GLU A 98 11.60 5.13 6.26
CA GLU A 98 10.47 4.65 7.05
C GLU A 98 9.35 5.69 7.04
N VAL A 99 8.12 5.27 6.80
CA VAL A 99 6.95 6.11 7.03
C VAL A 99 6.44 5.92 8.46
N ARG A 100 6.19 7.03 9.17
CA ARG A 100 5.59 7.03 10.51
C ARG A 100 4.30 7.81 10.51
N TYR A 101 3.37 7.44 11.38
CA TYR A 101 2.02 7.97 11.42
C TYR A 101 1.70 8.67 12.73
N ARG A 102 0.99 9.81 12.65
CA ARG A 102 0.35 10.45 13.78
C ARG A 102 -1.03 10.96 13.36
N GLY A 103 -2.07 10.60 14.12
CA GLY A 103 -3.43 11.03 13.81
C GLY A 103 -4.49 10.35 14.66
N PRO A 104 -5.75 10.75 14.53
CA PRO A 104 -6.83 10.27 15.38
C PRO A 104 -7.18 8.79 15.18
N ASN A 105 -6.78 8.20 14.05
CA ASN A 105 -6.98 6.78 13.72
C ASN A 105 -5.84 5.88 14.19
N ILE A 106 -4.76 6.45 14.74
CA ILE A 106 -3.63 5.67 15.24
C ILE A 106 -3.94 5.17 16.65
N THR A 107 -3.60 3.89 16.90
CA THR A 107 -3.75 3.29 18.22
C THR A 107 -3.11 4.14 19.30
N PRO A 108 -3.72 4.26 20.50
CA PRO A 108 -3.05 4.89 21.64
C PRO A 108 -1.96 3.98 22.25
N GLY A 109 -1.88 2.73 21.83
CA GLY A 109 -0.92 1.74 22.32
C GLY A 109 -1.50 0.34 22.44
N TYR A 110 -0.74 -0.55 23.05
CA TYR A 110 -1.09 -1.98 23.22
C TYR A 110 -1.65 -2.24 24.62
N TRP A 111 -2.71 -3.04 24.67
CA TRP A 111 -3.38 -3.37 25.91
C TRP A 111 -2.46 -4.09 26.89
N ARG A 112 -2.28 -3.54 28.09
CA ARG A 112 -1.41 -4.07 29.15
C ARG A 112 0.05 -4.30 28.74
N ALA A 113 0.52 -3.61 27.72
CA ALA A 113 1.87 -3.70 27.18
C ALA A 113 2.52 -2.31 27.11
N PRO A 114 2.86 -1.70 28.26
CA PRO A 114 3.39 -0.33 28.29
C PRO A 114 4.80 -0.21 27.68
N HIS A 115 5.60 -1.25 27.76
CA HIS A 115 6.95 -1.28 27.18
C HIS A 115 6.86 -1.29 25.65
N GLU A 116 6.11 -2.21 25.09
CA GLU A 116 5.86 -2.34 23.64
C GLU A 116 5.20 -1.06 23.09
N THR A 117 4.31 -0.45 23.87
CA THR A 117 3.70 0.83 23.51
C THR A 117 4.75 1.93 23.43
N ALA A 118 5.63 2.03 24.42
CA ALA A 118 6.69 3.05 24.42
C ALA A 118 7.68 2.86 23.26
N GLU A 119 7.97 1.61 22.90
CA GLU A 119 8.83 1.29 21.76
C GLU A 119 8.19 1.56 20.40
N ALA A 120 6.86 1.48 20.30
CA ALA A 120 6.13 1.64 19.04
C ALA A 120 6.06 3.10 18.57
N PHE A 121 6.31 4.07 19.44
CA PHE A 121 6.27 5.49 19.10
C PHE A 121 7.65 6.13 19.16
N ASP A 122 7.86 7.18 18.39
CA ASP A 122 9.01 8.04 18.54
C ASP A 122 8.78 9.16 19.56
N GLU A 123 9.82 9.95 19.83
CA GLU A 123 9.80 11.04 20.82
C GLU A 123 8.77 12.15 20.49
N GLU A 124 8.37 12.26 19.23
CA GLU A 124 7.37 13.22 18.75
C GLU A 124 5.95 12.62 18.70
N GLY A 125 5.78 11.37 19.14
CA GLY A 125 4.50 10.66 19.18
C GLY A 125 4.06 10.09 17.82
N PHE A 126 4.97 9.90 16.86
CA PHE A 126 4.66 9.19 15.63
C PHE A 126 4.84 7.69 15.82
N PHE A 127 3.82 6.93 15.41
CA PHE A 127 3.86 5.48 15.38
C PHE A 127 4.86 4.99 14.31
N LYS A 128 5.77 4.15 14.70
CA LYS A 128 6.79 3.53 13.82
C LYS A 128 6.16 2.35 13.08
N THR A 129 5.96 2.48 11.78
CA THR A 129 5.28 1.41 11.01
C THR A 129 6.20 0.25 10.67
N GLY A 130 7.51 0.51 10.58
CA GLY A 130 8.49 -0.43 10.06
C GLY A 130 8.38 -0.64 8.54
N ASP A 131 7.52 0.09 7.85
CA ASP A 131 7.36 0.03 6.41
C ASP A 131 8.17 1.12 5.72
N ALA A 132 8.92 0.74 4.69
CA ALA A 132 9.67 1.64 3.85
C ALA A 132 8.84 2.13 2.66
N VAL A 133 9.00 3.40 2.34
CA VAL A 133 8.32 4.06 1.23
C VAL A 133 9.30 4.92 0.44
N LYS A 134 8.91 5.25 -0.78
CA LYS A 134 9.58 6.27 -1.61
C LYS A 134 8.53 7.06 -2.39
N TRP A 135 8.89 8.24 -2.87
CA TRP A 135 8.02 9.01 -3.73
C TRP A 135 7.72 8.26 -5.04
N ILE A 136 6.48 8.35 -5.52
CA ILE A 136 6.13 7.91 -6.88
C ILE A 136 6.90 8.75 -7.89
N ASP A 137 6.91 10.06 -7.65
CA ASP A 137 7.69 11.05 -8.39
C ASP A 137 8.19 12.11 -7.39
N GLU A 138 9.51 12.32 -7.33
CA GLU A 138 10.13 13.30 -6.43
C GLU A 138 9.81 14.75 -6.82
N THR A 139 9.38 14.99 -8.05
CA THR A 139 9.00 16.32 -8.57
C THR A 139 7.52 16.63 -8.39
N ASP A 140 6.68 15.61 -8.10
CA ASP A 140 5.24 15.76 -7.85
C ASP A 140 4.78 14.97 -6.64
N VAL A 141 4.82 15.63 -5.48
CA VAL A 141 4.41 15.04 -4.20
C VAL A 141 2.91 14.67 -4.13
N HIS A 142 2.09 15.22 -5.03
CA HIS A 142 0.65 14.91 -5.08
C HIS A 142 0.35 13.51 -5.60
N LEU A 143 1.30 12.88 -6.29
CA LEU A 143 1.20 11.48 -6.68
C LEU A 143 1.34 10.55 -5.48
N GLY A 144 1.96 11.03 -4.40
CA GLY A 144 2.11 10.31 -3.14
C GLY A 144 3.28 9.34 -3.13
N LEU A 145 3.13 8.30 -2.34
CA LEU A 145 4.17 7.34 -1.99
C LEU A 145 3.92 5.98 -2.64
N LYS A 146 4.98 5.22 -2.82
CA LYS A 146 4.97 3.79 -3.19
C LYS A 146 5.73 2.96 -2.17
N PHE A 147 5.36 1.69 -2.06
CA PHE A 147 5.96 0.74 -1.14
C PHE A 147 7.41 0.40 -1.55
N ASP A 148 8.29 0.34 -0.56
CA ASP A 148 9.71 0.04 -0.75
C ASP A 148 10.24 -1.07 0.18
N GLY A 149 9.34 -1.91 0.69
CA GLY A 149 9.67 -3.06 1.55
C GLY A 149 9.46 -2.78 3.03
N ARG A 150 9.91 -3.71 3.86
CA ARG A 150 9.91 -3.55 5.33
C ARG A 150 11.33 -3.32 5.84
N ILE A 151 11.47 -2.40 6.77
CA ILE A 151 12.78 -2.06 7.36
C ILE A 151 13.44 -3.30 8.00
N ALA A 152 12.68 -4.08 8.77
CA ALA A 152 13.19 -5.25 9.48
C ALA A 152 13.48 -6.48 8.59
N GLU A 153 12.88 -6.55 7.40
CA GLU A 153 13.09 -7.67 6.48
C GLU A 153 14.22 -7.43 5.48
N ASP A 154 14.62 -6.18 5.34
CA ASP A 154 15.68 -5.79 4.42
C ASP A 154 17.03 -5.84 5.12
N PHE A 155 18.04 -6.34 4.43
CA PHE A 155 19.39 -6.44 4.98
C PHE A 155 20.44 -5.95 3.99
N LYS A 156 21.53 -5.44 4.55
CA LYS A 156 22.67 -4.97 3.80
C LYS A 156 23.73 -6.08 3.72
N LEU A 157 24.10 -6.45 2.52
CA LEU A 157 25.22 -7.37 2.30
C LEU A 157 26.53 -6.74 2.79
N ALA A 158 27.51 -7.58 3.11
CA ALA A 158 28.87 -7.12 3.48
C ALA A 158 29.52 -6.26 2.37
N THR A 159 29.06 -6.38 1.13
CA THR A 159 29.46 -5.54 -0.02
C THR A 159 28.84 -4.15 -0.02
N GLY A 160 27.92 -3.85 0.91
CA GLY A 160 27.18 -2.58 0.97
C GLY A 160 25.89 -2.57 0.15
N THR A 161 25.58 -3.63 -0.59
CA THR A 161 24.35 -3.74 -1.40
C THR A 161 23.15 -4.04 -0.49
N PHE A 162 22.10 -3.25 -0.60
CA PHE A 162 20.80 -3.51 0.05
C PHE A 162 20.04 -4.62 -0.68
N VAL A 163 19.56 -5.60 0.08
CA VAL A 163 18.65 -6.64 -0.42
C VAL A 163 17.26 -6.36 0.16
N SER A 164 16.33 -5.99 -0.71
CA SER A 164 14.93 -5.85 -0.37
C SER A 164 14.23 -7.20 -0.58
N VAL A 165 13.72 -7.77 0.51
CA VAL A 165 13.11 -9.12 0.49
C VAL A 165 11.69 -9.08 -0.07
N GLY A 166 10.98 -7.96 0.07
CA GLY A 166 9.61 -7.80 -0.41
C GLY A 166 9.41 -8.17 -1.90
N PRO A 167 10.23 -7.66 -2.84
CA PRO A 167 10.13 -7.99 -4.26
C PRO A 167 10.53 -9.43 -4.63
N LEU A 168 11.17 -10.16 -3.70
CA LEU A 168 11.63 -11.53 -3.91
C LEU A 168 10.57 -12.59 -3.52
N ARG A 169 9.45 -12.18 -2.96
CA ARG A 169 8.30 -13.03 -2.59
C ARG A 169 7.15 -12.85 -3.57
#